data_b830aaccef1b2ae16509dbf82c0ed9e7
#
_entry.id   b830aaccef1b2ae16509dbf82c0ed9e7
#
_cell.length_a   1.000
_cell.length_b   1.000
_cell.length_c   1.000
_cell.angle_alpha   90.00
_cell.angle_beta   90.00
_cell.angle_gamma   90.00
#
_symmetry.space_group_name_H-M   'P 1'
#
loop_
_entity.id
_entity.type
_entity.pdbx_description
1 polymer ?
#
loop_
_entity_poly.entity_id
_entity_poly.type
_entity_poly.pdbx_seq_one_letter_code
_entity_poly.pdbx_strand_id
1 'polypeptide(L)'
;MRTLAEYEELAAAAHGHLCAGQILGLRMAIFGLELLGIQEPEGKDRKRLVTFVEIDRCATDAIPVVTGCRLGKRALKFRDFGKVAATFCDLETARAVRVAARESSKALARELFPEICNRNEQQMQGYRVMRVEDLFAHQWVRVELGPEEFPGYKGARRVCEECGEGISFERQVVENGRTLCRHCAGARYYTPL
;
A
#
# COMPACT_ATOMS: atom_id res chain seq x y z
N MET A 1 17.91 0.31 5.48
CA MET A 1 17.15 0.84 4.30
C MET A 1 18.12 1.52 3.35
N ARG A 2 17.75 1.61 2.07
CA ARG A 2 18.50 2.37 1.03
C ARG A 2 18.25 3.88 1.17
N THR A 3 19.03 4.68 0.48
CA THR A 3 18.81 6.13 0.36
C THR A 3 17.55 6.42 -0.48
N LEU A 4 17.00 7.64 -0.35
CA LEU A 4 15.85 8.04 -1.18
C LEU A 4 16.18 7.98 -2.67
N ALA A 5 17.38 8.42 -3.08
CA ALA A 5 17.81 8.40 -4.47
C ALA A 5 17.83 6.97 -5.06
N GLU A 6 18.38 6.00 -4.33
CA GLU A 6 18.36 4.59 -4.75
C GLU A 6 16.93 4.04 -4.88
N TYR A 7 16.03 4.44 -3.98
CA TYR A 7 14.62 4.06 -4.08
C TYR A 7 13.92 4.75 -5.27
N GLU A 8 14.27 5.99 -5.60
CA GLU A 8 13.73 6.70 -6.78
C GLU A 8 14.10 5.99 -8.08
N GLU A 9 15.36 5.51 -8.22
CA GLU A 9 15.79 4.73 -9.37
C GLU A 9 14.99 3.43 -9.52
N LEU A 10 14.81 2.71 -8.42
CA LEU A 10 14.03 1.46 -8.40
C LEU A 10 12.55 1.71 -8.70
N ALA A 11 11.97 2.79 -8.17
CA ALA A 11 10.58 3.16 -8.43
C ALA A 11 10.37 3.57 -9.88
N ALA A 12 11.29 4.37 -10.45
CA ALA A 12 11.26 4.75 -11.86
C ALA A 12 11.33 3.52 -12.77
N ALA A 13 12.21 2.57 -12.46
CA ALA A 13 12.33 1.32 -13.23
C ALA A 13 11.07 0.45 -13.14
N ALA A 14 10.44 0.39 -11.97
CA ALA A 14 9.24 -0.42 -11.74
C ALA A 14 7.97 0.18 -12.37
N HIS A 15 7.85 1.51 -12.40
CA HIS A 15 6.66 2.24 -12.86
C HIS A 15 6.80 2.80 -14.29
N GLY A 16 8.02 2.81 -14.84
CA GLY A 16 8.34 3.31 -16.17
C GLY A 16 8.73 4.79 -16.22
N HIS A 17 8.49 5.58 -15.19
CA HIS A 17 8.93 6.96 -15.02
C HIS A 17 8.86 7.37 -13.55
N LEU A 18 9.53 8.46 -13.18
CA LEU A 18 9.41 9.04 -11.85
C LEU A 18 8.40 10.19 -11.85
N CYS A 19 7.56 10.28 -10.83
CA CYS A 19 6.59 11.37 -10.64
C CYS A 19 6.44 11.74 -9.16
N ALA A 20 5.81 12.89 -8.90
CA ALA A 20 5.60 13.39 -7.55
C ALA A 20 4.88 12.39 -6.63
N GLY A 21 3.91 11.65 -7.18
CA GLY A 21 3.19 10.63 -6.42
C GLY A 21 4.10 9.49 -5.97
N GLN A 22 5.09 9.12 -6.78
CA GLN A 22 6.07 8.10 -6.39
C GLN A 22 7.00 8.60 -5.29
N ILE A 23 7.55 9.80 -5.39
CA ILE A 23 8.40 10.37 -4.33
C ILE A 23 7.63 10.42 -3.01
N LEU A 24 6.35 10.85 -3.07
CA LEU A 24 5.49 10.87 -1.90
C LEU A 24 5.29 9.46 -1.31
N GLY A 25 5.04 8.46 -2.15
CA GLY A 25 4.88 7.05 -1.73
C GLY A 25 6.16 6.45 -1.13
N LEU A 26 7.33 6.71 -1.73
CA LEU A 26 8.63 6.31 -1.19
C LEU A 26 8.86 6.90 0.20
N ARG A 27 8.70 8.21 0.34
CA ARG A 27 8.90 8.90 1.61
C ARG A 27 7.89 8.47 2.67
N MET A 28 6.64 8.22 2.27
CA MET A 28 5.60 7.68 3.16
C MET A 28 5.99 6.31 3.71
N ALA A 29 6.50 5.43 2.84
CA ALA A 29 6.92 4.10 3.25
C ALA A 29 8.16 4.14 4.15
N ILE A 30 9.18 4.94 3.80
CA ILE A 30 10.37 5.13 4.64
C ILE A 30 9.95 5.60 6.03
N PHE A 31 9.13 6.66 6.12
CA PHE A 31 8.67 7.21 7.39
C PHE A 31 7.85 6.20 8.21
N GLY A 32 6.95 5.45 7.58
CA GLY A 32 6.17 4.41 8.26
C GLY A 32 7.03 3.29 8.83
N LEU A 33 8.07 2.87 8.10
CA LEU A 33 9.03 1.86 8.58
C LEU A 33 9.92 2.39 9.71
N GLU A 34 10.37 3.64 9.63
CA GLU A 34 11.12 4.29 10.71
C GLU A 34 10.34 4.33 12.02
N LEU A 35 9.05 4.72 11.97
CA LEU A 35 8.17 4.73 13.13
C LEU A 35 7.99 3.32 13.77
N LEU A 36 8.00 2.28 12.95
CA LEU A 36 7.93 0.89 13.41
C LEU A 36 9.29 0.31 13.84
N GLY A 37 10.41 0.99 13.54
CA GLY A 37 11.76 0.49 13.80
C GLY A 37 12.18 -0.64 12.85
N ILE A 38 11.57 -0.74 11.67
CA ILE A 38 11.89 -1.73 10.63
C ILE A 38 12.97 -1.16 9.73
N GLN A 39 14.14 -1.81 9.69
CA GLN A 39 15.31 -1.31 8.95
C GLN A 39 15.66 -2.16 7.72
N GLU A 40 15.30 -3.43 7.72
CA GLU A 40 15.64 -4.38 6.65
C GLU A 40 14.38 -5.07 6.08
N PRO A 41 13.47 -4.28 5.44
CA PRO A 41 12.17 -4.80 4.99
C PRO A 41 12.30 -5.86 3.88
N GLU A 42 13.39 -5.87 3.11
CA GLU A 42 13.69 -6.90 2.12
C GLU A 42 14.56 -8.04 2.67
N GLY A 43 15.18 -7.82 3.84
CA GLY A 43 16.06 -8.76 4.54
C GLY A 43 15.36 -9.52 5.66
N LYS A 44 15.88 -9.39 6.88
CA LYS A 44 15.42 -10.11 8.08
C LYS A 44 13.97 -9.75 8.47
N ASP A 45 13.53 -8.52 8.21
CA ASP A 45 12.20 -8.03 8.60
C ASP A 45 11.11 -8.34 7.54
N ARG A 46 11.46 -8.98 6.42
CA ARG A 46 10.57 -9.19 5.26
C ARG A 46 9.22 -9.84 5.57
N LYS A 47 9.17 -10.74 6.57
CA LYS A 47 7.95 -11.48 6.91
C LYS A 47 7.11 -10.78 7.99
N ARG A 48 7.61 -9.71 8.56
CA ARG A 48 6.95 -8.98 9.65
C ARG A 48 5.92 -8.00 9.15
N LEU A 49 6.05 -7.52 7.90
CA LEU A 49 5.32 -6.35 7.41
C LEU A 49 4.11 -6.74 6.58
N VAL A 50 2.97 -6.16 6.94
CA VAL A 50 1.79 -6.04 6.08
C VAL A 50 1.48 -4.56 5.88
N THR A 51 1.21 -4.17 4.65
CA THR A 51 0.91 -2.77 4.29
C THR A 51 -0.46 -2.67 3.66
N PHE A 52 -1.27 -1.74 4.12
CA PHE A 52 -2.53 -1.35 3.49
C PHE A 52 -2.31 -0.04 2.74
N VAL A 53 -2.83 0.06 1.53
CA VAL A 53 -2.85 1.28 0.72
C VAL A 53 -4.30 1.68 0.47
N GLU A 54 -4.58 3.00 0.48
CA GLU A 54 -5.94 3.53 0.47
C GLU A 54 -6.32 4.21 -0.86
N ILE A 55 -5.48 4.08 -1.89
CA ILE A 55 -5.70 4.63 -3.23
C ILE A 55 -4.95 3.78 -4.28
N ASP A 56 -5.46 3.77 -5.51
CA ASP A 56 -4.88 3.12 -6.69
C ASP A 56 -4.09 4.11 -7.58
N ARG A 57 -3.12 4.84 -6.99
CA ARG A 57 -2.30 5.85 -7.68
C ARG A 57 -0.80 5.55 -7.53
N CYS A 58 0.03 6.30 -8.24
CA CYS A 58 1.49 6.13 -8.30
C CYS A 58 2.18 5.89 -6.94
N ALA A 59 1.68 6.50 -5.87
CA ALA A 59 2.19 6.26 -4.51
C ALA A 59 2.06 4.79 -4.09
N THR A 60 1.02 4.11 -4.54
CA THR A 60 0.79 2.68 -4.25
C THR A 60 1.80 1.77 -4.93
N ASP A 61 2.33 2.16 -6.10
CA ASP A 61 3.39 1.40 -6.78
C ASP A 61 4.77 1.65 -6.14
N ALA A 62 4.98 2.83 -5.56
CA ALA A 62 6.22 3.18 -4.88
C ALA A 62 6.39 2.52 -3.51
N ILE A 63 5.31 2.38 -2.73
CA ILE A 63 5.34 1.76 -1.40
C ILE A 63 5.94 0.35 -1.40
N PRO A 64 5.60 -0.57 -2.33
CA PRO A 64 6.21 -1.89 -2.45
C PRO A 64 7.72 -1.88 -2.73
N VAL A 65 8.24 -0.82 -3.35
CA VAL A 65 9.68 -0.68 -3.64
C VAL A 65 10.48 -0.57 -2.34
N VAL A 66 9.93 0.12 -1.33
CA VAL A 66 10.55 0.26 -0.01
C VAL A 66 10.23 -0.94 0.89
N THR A 67 8.97 -1.36 0.93
CA THR A 67 8.46 -2.33 1.90
C THR A 67 8.66 -3.80 1.49
N GLY A 68 8.86 -4.06 0.20
CA GLY A 68 8.84 -5.43 -0.36
C GLY A 68 7.46 -6.10 -0.30
N CYS A 69 6.43 -5.41 0.19
CA CYS A 69 5.06 -5.91 0.25
C CYS A 69 4.44 -5.95 -1.15
N ARG A 70 3.80 -7.07 -1.51
CA ARG A 70 3.16 -7.28 -2.82
C ARG A 70 1.83 -7.98 -2.67
N LEU A 71 0.88 -7.71 -3.57
CA LEU A 71 -0.43 -8.39 -3.59
C LEU A 71 -0.27 -9.92 -3.68
N GLY A 72 0.58 -10.42 -4.57
CA GLY A 72 0.83 -11.85 -4.75
C GLY A 72 1.47 -12.52 -3.53
N LYS A 73 2.15 -11.76 -2.67
CA LYS A 73 2.69 -12.22 -1.38
C LYS A 73 1.67 -12.08 -0.25
N ARG A 74 0.51 -11.52 -0.51
CA ARG A 74 -0.55 -11.20 0.46
C ARG A 74 -0.11 -10.25 1.58
N ALA A 75 1.00 -9.57 1.39
CA ALA A 75 1.57 -8.58 2.31
C ALA A 75 1.13 -7.14 1.97
N LEU A 76 0.72 -6.88 0.72
CA LEU A 76 0.09 -5.62 0.32
C LEU A 76 -1.43 -5.83 0.26
N LYS A 77 -2.18 -4.91 0.85
CA LYS A 77 -3.64 -4.91 0.87
C LYS A 77 -4.15 -3.58 0.29
N PHE A 78 -5.15 -3.64 -0.56
CA PHE A 78 -5.83 -2.47 -1.06
C PHE A 78 -7.18 -2.30 -0.35
N ARG A 79 -7.40 -1.10 0.17
CA ARG A 79 -8.68 -0.67 0.76
C ARG A 79 -8.99 0.71 0.16
N ASP A 80 -9.84 0.76 -0.83
CA ASP A 80 -10.13 2.01 -1.56
C ASP A 80 -10.93 2.99 -0.69
N PHE A 81 -10.24 4.03 -0.26
CA PHE A 81 -10.83 5.20 0.39
C PHE A 81 -10.57 6.50 -0.40
N GLY A 82 -9.93 6.39 -1.58
CA GLY A 82 -9.55 7.53 -2.40
C GLY A 82 -8.53 8.47 -1.72
N LYS A 83 -7.78 7.99 -0.72
CA LYS A 83 -6.86 8.79 0.08
C LYS A 83 -5.41 8.40 -0.18
N VAL A 84 -4.53 9.39 -0.37
CA VAL A 84 -3.09 9.15 -0.42
C VAL A 84 -2.60 8.86 1.00
N ALA A 85 -2.79 7.62 1.41
CA ALA A 85 -2.46 7.13 2.74
C ALA A 85 -2.10 5.64 2.69
N ALA A 86 -1.29 5.20 3.66
CA ALA A 86 -0.99 3.80 3.87
C ALA A 86 -0.89 3.48 5.37
N THR A 87 -1.21 2.24 5.72
CA THR A 87 -1.04 1.72 7.08
C THR A 87 -0.01 0.61 7.04
N PHE A 88 1.03 0.74 7.85
CA PHE A 88 2.11 -0.22 8.00
C PHE A 88 1.89 -0.99 9.30
N CYS A 89 1.83 -2.31 9.20
CA CYS A 89 1.57 -3.20 10.34
C CYS A 89 2.77 -4.12 10.55
N ASP A 90 3.34 -4.07 11.74
CA ASP A 90 4.36 -5.01 12.19
C ASP A 90 3.68 -6.20 12.87
N LEU A 91 3.74 -7.36 12.24
CA LEU A 91 3.11 -8.60 12.72
C LEU A 91 3.80 -9.19 13.95
N GLU A 92 5.05 -8.82 14.22
CA GLU A 92 5.81 -9.32 15.36
C GLU A 92 5.43 -8.58 16.64
N THR A 93 5.31 -7.26 16.55
CA THR A 93 4.98 -6.40 17.71
C THR A 93 3.51 -6.05 17.80
N ALA A 94 2.69 -6.42 16.81
CA ALA A 94 1.28 -6.03 16.66
C ALA A 94 1.06 -4.49 16.64
N ARG A 95 2.12 -3.71 16.37
CA ARG A 95 2.03 -2.25 16.21
C ARG A 95 1.64 -1.90 14.78
N ALA A 96 0.83 -0.90 14.63
CA ALA A 96 0.49 -0.37 13.32
C ALA A 96 0.45 1.15 13.34
N VAL A 97 0.95 1.76 12.25
CA VAL A 97 0.93 3.21 12.03
C VAL A 97 0.31 3.51 10.67
N ARG A 98 -0.67 4.41 10.67
CA ARG A 98 -1.25 4.96 9.45
C ARG A 98 -0.58 6.30 9.16
N VAL A 99 -0.08 6.46 7.93
CA VAL A 99 0.54 7.68 7.42
C VAL A 99 -0.29 8.20 6.26
N ALA A 100 -0.67 9.47 6.30
CA ALA A 100 -1.49 10.11 5.27
C ALA A 100 -0.81 11.39 4.78
N ALA A 101 -0.84 11.62 3.47
CA ALA A 101 -0.30 12.83 2.88
C ALA A 101 -1.12 14.06 3.28
N ARG A 102 -0.44 15.18 3.59
CA ARG A 102 -1.07 16.46 3.86
C ARG A 102 -1.35 17.19 2.55
N GLU A 103 -2.56 17.66 2.38
CA GLU A 103 -2.92 18.48 1.21
C GLU A 103 -2.12 19.80 1.12
N SER A 104 -1.73 20.36 2.27
CA SER A 104 -0.89 21.56 2.36
C SER A 104 0.50 21.38 1.72
N SER A 105 1.01 20.16 1.59
CA SER A 105 2.31 19.88 0.96
C SER A 105 2.39 20.36 -0.49
N LYS A 106 1.25 20.37 -1.20
CA LYS A 106 1.17 20.86 -2.59
C LYS A 106 1.35 22.39 -2.67
N ALA A 107 0.82 23.12 -1.70
CA ALA A 107 1.01 24.57 -1.60
C ALA A 107 2.45 24.90 -1.20
N LEU A 108 2.98 24.20 -0.21
CA LEU A 108 4.36 24.37 0.24
C LEU A 108 5.37 24.06 -0.88
N ALA A 109 5.12 23.09 -1.74
CA ALA A 109 5.97 22.82 -2.91
C ALA A 109 6.06 24.04 -3.85
N ARG A 110 4.96 24.75 -4.05
CA ARG A 110 4.93 25.98 -4.86
C ARG A 110 5.70 27.13 -4.21
N GLU A 111 5.64 27.22 -2.91
CA GLU A 111 6.36 28.24 -2.15
C GLU A 111 7.87 28.00 -2.15
N LEU A 112 8.29 26.74 -2.06
CA LEU A 112 9.70 26.36 -2.04
C LEU A 112 10.37 26.45 -3.43
N PHE A 113 9.62 26.23 -4.51
CA PHE A 113 10.15 26.20 -5.88
C PHE A 113 9.26 27.02 -6.83
N PRO A 114 9.10 28.32 -6.59
CA PRO A 114 8.19 29.19 -7.38
C PRO A 114 8.65 29.34 -8.85
N GLU A 115 9.94 29.13 -9.13
CA GLU A 115 10.54 29.21 -10.47
C GLU A 115 10.19 28.02 -11.36
N ILE A 116 9.74 26.88 -10.77
CA ILE A 116 9.41 25.69 -11.54
C ILE A 116 7.95 25.76 -12.00
N CYS A 117 7.72 25.99 -13.27
CA CYS A 117 6.36 26.09 -13.85
C CYS A 117 5.65 24.74 -13.96
N ASN A 118 6.39 23.66 -14.21
CA ASN A 118 5.80 22.30 -14.29
C ASN A 118 5.40 21.83 -12.89
N ARG A 119 4.09 21.68 -12.68
CA ARG A 119 3.53 21.30 -11.37
C ARG A 119 4.06 19.98 -10.83
N ASN A 120 4.23 18.96 -11.71
CA ASN A 120 4.75 17.67 -11.27
C ASN A 120 6.21 17.78 -10.82
N GLU A 121 7.04 18.47 -11.60
CA GLU A 121 8.44 18.71 -11.27
C GLU A 121 8.57 19.54 -9.98
N GLN A 122 7.79 20.59 -9.85
CA GLN A 122 7.75 21.43 -8.64
C GLN A 122 7.44 20.60 -7.38
N GLN A 123 6.44 19.72 -7.47
CA GLN A 123 6.09 18.81 -6.38
C GLN A 123 7.19 17.77 -6.13
N MET A 124 7.83 17.24 -7.17
CA MET A 124 8.94 16.30 -7.04
C MET A 124 10.09 16.92 -6.24
N GLN A 125 10.51 18.14 -6.61
CA GLN A 125 11.58 18.84 -5.89
C GLN A 125 11.17 19.17 -4.46
N GLY A 126 9.96 19.69 -4.27
CA GLY A 126 9.43 19.99 -2.94
C GLY A 126 9.37 18.77 -2.02
N TYR A 127 8.82 17.67 -2.53
CA TYR A 127 8.68 16.44 -1.73
C TYR A 127 10.00 15.77 -1.36
N ARG A 128 11.09 16.01 -2.10
CA ARG A 128 12.43 15.53 -1.75
C ARG A 128 12.99 16.23 -0.51
N VAL A 129 12.76 17.54 -0.39
CA VAL A 129 13.40 18.38 0.61
C VAL A 129 12.54 18.71 1.83
N MET A 130 11.22 18.60 1.71
CA MET A 130 10.32 18.87 2.82
C MET A 130 10.57 17.98 4.02
N ARG A 131 10.33 18.49 5.21
CA ARG A 131 10.30 17.68 6.42
C ARG A 131 9.13 16.70 6.39
N VAL A 132 9.26 15.59 7.09
CA VAL A 132 8.20 14.56 7.14
C VAL A 132 6.91 15.08 7.74
N GLU A 133 6.99 16.01 8.70
CA GLU A 133 5.83 16.65 9.36
C GLU A 133 5.04 17.57 8.41
N ASP A 134 5.70 18.11 7.40
CA ASP A 134 5.09 18.95 6.37
C ASP A 134 4.43 18.11 5.28
N LEU A 135 4.95 16.90 5.03
CA LEU A 135 4.42 15.95 4.06
C LEU A 135 3.28 15.11 4.61
N PHE A 136 3.38 14.67 5.88
CA PHE A 136 2.51 13.64 6.41
C PHE A 136 1.92 13.99 7.77
N ALA A 137 0.69 13.49 7.96
CA ALA A 137 0.15 13.22 9.28
C ALA A 137 0.28 11.71 9.55
N HIS A 138 0.56 11.32 10.78
CA HIS A 138 0.55 9.92 11.18
C HIS A 138 -0.28 9.72 12.44
N GLN A 139 -0.78 8.51 12.62
CA GLN A 139 -1.48 8.07 13.83
C GLN A 139 -1.20 6.59 14.09
N TRP A 140 -0.99 6.25 15.33
CA TRP A 140 -0.96 4.87 15.76
C TRP A 140 -2.37 4.30 15.71
N VAL A 141 -2.52 3.14 15.12
CA VAL A 141 -3.82 2.51 14.90
C VAL A 141 -3.76 1.04 15.33
N ARG A 142 -4.91 0.47 15.64
CA ARG A 142 -5.09 -0.97 15.77
C ARG A 142 -5.69 -1.50 14.48
N VAL A 143 -5.06 -2.52 13.91
CA VAL A 143 -5.56 -3.22 12.73
C VAL A 143 -5.87 -4.66 13.13
N GLU A 144 -7.13 -5.05 12.96
CA GLU A 144 -7.55 -6.42 13.18
C GLU A 144 -7.43 -7.18 11.86
N LEU A 145 -6.50 -8.13 11.81
CA LEU A 145 -6.30 -9.02 10.68
C LEU A 145 -7.01 -10.34 10.95
N GLY A 146 -7.91 -10.72 10.07
CA GLY A 146 -8.43 -12.10 10.07
C GLY A 146 -7.32 -13.10 9.73
N PRO A 147 -7.42 -14.36 10.19
CA PRO A 147 -6.42 -15.39 9.89
C PRO A 147 -6.10 -15.48 8.39
N GLU A 148 -7.12 -15.33 7.55
CA GLU A 148 -7.03 -15.38 6.08
C GLU A 148 -6.27 -14.19 5.48
N GLU A 149 -6.05 -13.12 6.23
CA GLU A 149 -5.31 -11.94 5.77
C GLU A 149 -3.80 -12.03 6.02
N PHE A 150 -3.35 -12.92 6.89
CA PHE A 150 -1.92 -13.09 7.15
C PHE A 150 -1.15 -13.62 5.93
N PRO A 151 0.05 -13.09 5.66
CA PRO A 151 0.97 -13.68 4.68
C PRO A 151 1.26 -15.14 5.04
N GLY A 152 1.19 -16.02 4.04
CA GLY A 152 1.46 -17.45 4.25
C GLY A 152 0.31 -18.28 4.82
N TYR A 153 -0.85 -17.69 5.09
CA TYR A 153 -2.05 -18.43 5.48
C TYR A 153 -2.40 -19.50 4.42
N LYS A 154 -2.65 -20.73 4.87
CA LYS A 154 -2.99 -21.88 4.04
C LYS A 154 -4.42 -22.34 4.33
N GLY A 155 -5.39 -21.49 4.02
CA GLY A 155 -6.80 -21.85 4.15
C GLY A 155 -7.24 -22.88 3.12
N ALA A 156 -8.31 -23.61 3.42
CA ALA A 156 -8.88 -24.63 2.55
C ALA A 156 -9.33 -24.02 1.21
N ARG A 157 -9.22 -24.81 0.16
CA ARG A 157 -9.81 -24.51 -1.15
C ARG A 157 -11.17 -25.18 -1.26
N ARG A 158 -12.14 -24.44 -1.78
CA ARG A 158 -13.51 -24.91 -2.08
C ARG A 158 -13.81 -24.72 -3.56
N VAL A 159 -14.85 -25.37 -4.04
CA VAL A 159 -15.36 -25.18 -5.39
C VAL A 159 -16.70 -24.46 -5.28
N CYS A 160 -16.91 -23.47 -6.12
CA CYS A 160 -18.19 -22.77 -6.21
C CYS A 160 -19.24 -23.71 -6.80
N GLU A 161 -20.36 -23.92 -6.12
CA GLU A 161 -21.42 -24.81 -6.54
C GLU A 161 -22.24 -24.27 -7.72
N GLU A 162 -22.05 -23.00 -8.10
CA GLU A 162 -22.74 -22.40 -9.22
C GLU A 162 -21.89 -22.38 -10.50
N CYS A 163 -20.67 -21.79 -10.44
CA CYS A 163 -19.82 -21.67 -11.63
C CYS A 163 -18.71 -22.73 -11.74
N GLY A 164 -18.52 -23.59 -10.73
CA GLY A 164 -17.50 -24.62 -10.73
C GLY A 164 -16.06 -24.14 -10.50
N GLU A 165 -15.84 -22.82 -10.33
CA GLU A 165 -14.49 -22.26 -10.12
C GLU A 165 -13.97 -22.50 -8.71
N GLY A 166 -12.64 -22.62 -8.59
CA GLY A 166 -11.98 -22.83 -7.30
C GLY A 166 -11.85 -21.55 -6.48
N ILE A 167 -12.29 -21.58 -5.24
CA ILE A 167 -12.21 -20.51 -4.26
C ILE A 167 -11.08 -20.83 -3.29
N SER A 168 -10.08 -19.97 -3.21
CA SER A 168 -8.91 -20.17 -2.34
C SER A 168 -9.05 -19.38 -1.03
N PHE A 169 -8.35 -19.87 0.00
CA PHE A 169 -8.18 -19.18 1.28
C PHE A 169 -9.49 -18.89 2.01
N GLU A 170 -10.45 -19.81 1.95
CA GLU A 170 -11.73 -19.71 2.68
C GLU A 170 -12.54 -18.44 2.36
N ARG A 171 -12.40 -17.93 1.11
CA ARG A 171 -13.09 -16.73 0.66
C ARG A 171 -14.48 -17.02 0.05
N GLN A 172 -15.01 -18.22 0.28
CA GLN A 172 -16.37 -18.56 -0.10
C GLN A 172 -17.39 -17.75 0.71
N VAL A 173 -18.54 -17.56 0.12
CA VAL A 173 -19.75 -17.11 0.78
C VAL A 173 -20.66 -18.32 0.93
N VAL A 174 -21.30 -18.49 2.08
CA VAL A 174 -22.29 -19.55 2.28
C VAL A 174 -23.66 -18.90 2.33
N GLU A 175 -24.48 -19.19 1.30
CA GLU A 175 -25.86 -18.71 1.19
C GLU A 175 -26.81 -19.88 1.01
N ASN A 176 -27.84 -19.99 1.84
CA ASN A 176 -28.83 -21.07 1.82
C ASN A 176 -28.20 -22.49 1.80
N GLY A 177 -27.09 -22.66 2.53
CA GLY A 177 -26.35 -23.93 2.58
C GLY A 177 -25.44 -24.21 1.38
N ARG A 178 -25.42 -23.34 0.35
CA ARG A 178 -24.56 -23.47 -0.83
C ARG A 178 -23.24 -22.72 -0.65
N THR A 179 -22.18 -23.30 -1.14
CA THR A 179 -20.83 -22.69 -1.20
C THR A 179 -20.69 -21.92 -2.50
N LEU A 180 -20.62 -20.60 -2.44
CA LEU A 180 -20.53 -19.73 -3.61
C LEU A 180 -19.24 -18.92 -3.60
N CYS A 181 -18.72 -18.58 -4.80
CA CYS A 181 -17.73 -17.52 -4.92
C CYS A 181 -18.42 -16.15 -4.75
N ARG A 182 -17.64 -15.12 -4.43
CA ARG A 182 -18.17 -13.75 -4.23
C ARG A 182 -18.91 -13.21 -5.44
N HIS A 183 -18.48 -13.59 -6.66
CA HIS A 183 -19.16 -13.21 -7.91
C HIS A 183 -20.58 -13.80 -7.99
N CYS A 184 -20.71 -15.10 -7.76
CA CYS A 184 -22.01 -15.78 -7.77
C CYS A 184 -22.89 -15.34 -6.60
N ALA A 185 -22.29 -14.96 -5.48
CA ALA A 185 -22.96 -14.32 -4.34
C ALA A 185 -23.27 -12.82 -4.54
N GLY A 186 -23.17 -12.30 -5.77
CA GLY A 186 -23.61 -10.93 -6.11
C GLY A 186 -22.53 -9.86 -6.19
N ALA A 187 -21.30 -10.09 -5.72
CA ALA A 187 -20.18 -9.12 -5.82
C ALA A 187 -19.59 -9.10 -7.24
N ARG A 188 -20.37 -8.64 -8.21
CA ARG A 188 -20.03 -8.67 -9.64
C ARG A 188 -19.36 -7.38 -10.07
N TYR A 189 -18.30 -7.47 -10.91
CA TYR A 189 -17.67 -6.33 -11.59
C TYR A 189 -17.73 -6.48 -13.14
N TYR A 190 -18.31 -7.59 -13.64
CA TYR A 190 -18.56 -7.82 -15.06
C TYR A 190 -19.89 -8.56 -15.27
N THR A 191 -20.43 -8.48 -16.48
CA THR A 191 -21.57 -9.28 -16.95
C THR A 191 -21.08 -10.15 -18.11
N PRO A 192 -21.34 -11.47 -18.10
CA PRO A 192 -21.07 -12.32 -19.24
C PRO A 192 -21.84 -11.84 -20.48
N LEU A 193 -21.22 -11.97 -21.67
CA LEU A 193 -21.83 -11.64 -22.97
C LEU A 193 -22.67 -12.80 -23.49
#